data_d3a73cc5c0c91460bc5fbe27dc770548
#
_entry.id   d3a73cc5c0c91460bc5fbe27dc770548
#
_cell.length_a   1.000
_cell.length_b   1.000
_cell.length_c   1.000
_cell.angle_alpha   90.00
_cell.angle_beta   90.00
_cell.angle_gamma   90.00
#
_symmetry.space_group_name_H-M   'P 1'
#
loop_
_entity.id
_entity.type
_entity.pdbx_description
1 polymer ?
#
loop_
_entity_poly.entity_id
_entity_poly.type
_entity_poly.pdbx_seq_one_letter_code
_entity_poly.pdbx_strand_id
1 'polypeptide(L)'
;EVANSSTPQVSQASSTKIAASESRVVASESVVQANTVASSENATVPTASEVSSNTVAEPAKLTHSHDTDVLKPRASFSIENNNKVTGTFDAVVRDIVAPLGVKEVLVPSWSLANGQDDLIWHKAAKQMDGSYRVTIKAVDHKGEAGNYRADAYVVDRTNKRHYISEKVVSVNYA
;
A
#
# COMPACT_ATOMS: atom_id res chain seq x y z
N GLU A 1 -46.28 -49.94 -26.23
CA GLU A 1 -47.46 -49.78 -25.31
C GLU A 1 -47.07 -48.98 -24.11
N VAL A 2 -47.78 -47.92 -23.96
CA VAL A 2 -48.02 -46.98 -22.85
C VAL A 2 -46.95 -45.93 -22.57
N ALA A 3 -47.29 -44.73 -23.04
CA ALA A 3 -46.82 -43.45 -22.59
C ALA A 3 -46.94 -43.22 -21.07
N ASN A 4 -46.04 -42.49 -20.50
CA ASN A 4 -46.40 -41.61 -19.39
C ASN A 4 -45.63 -40.29 -19.47
N SER A 5 -46.35 -39.26 -19.79
CA SER A 5 -46.03 -37.84 -19.66
C SER A 5 -45.98 -37.47 -18.20
N SER A 6 -44.97 -36.70 -17.80
CA SER A 6 -45.05 -35.87 -16.62
C SER A 6 -44.29 -34.57 -16.87
N THR A 7 -45.06 -33.54 -17.00
CA THR A 7 -44.71 -32.14 -17.16
C THR A 7 -44.09 -31.57 -15.86
N PRO A 8 -43.09 -30.66 -15.94
CA PRO A 8 -42.56 -30.02 -14.75
C PRO A 8 -43.41 -28.82 -14.33
N GLN A 9 -43.61 -28.75 -13.02
CA GLN A 9 -44.34 -27.68 -12.36
C GLN A 9 -43.42 -26.48 -12.14
N VAL A 10 -43.90 -25.36 -12.67
CA VAL A 10 -43.38 -24.02 -12.46
C VAL A 10 -43.66 -23.60 -11.02
N SER A 11 -42.65 -23.24 -10.27
CA SER A 11 -42.85 -22.53 -9.00
C SER A 11 -42.36 -21.10 -9.13
N GLN A 12 -43.30 -20.22 -8.85
CA GLN A 12 -43.26 -18.79 -8.99
C GLN A 12 -42.30 -18.10 -8.02
N ALA A 13 -41.81 -16.98 -8.49
CA ALA A 13 -41.11 -15.94 -7.79
C ALA A 13 -41.84 -15.43 -6.55
N SER A 14 -41.07 -15.15 -5.51
CA SER A 14 -41.47 -14.22 -4.47
C SER A 14 -40.52 -13.06 -4.42
N SER A 15 -41.01 -11.98 -4.97
CA SER A 15 -40.46 -10.64 -4.78
C SER A 15 -40.63 -10.21 -3.33
N THR A 16 -39.56 -9.87 -2.66
CA THR A 16 -39.67 -9.08 -1.43
C THR A 16 -38.89 -7.78 -1.62
N LYS A 17 -39.67 -6.74 -1.81
CA LYS A 17 -39.31 -5.35 -1.82
C LYS A 17 -39.23 -4.88 -0.36
N ILE A 18 -38.10 -4.38 0.08
CA ILE A 18 -37.98 -3.56 1.29
C ILE A 18 -37.03 -2.43 0.97
N ALA A 19 -37.60 -1.28 0.73
CA ALA A 19 -37.66 -0.05 1.51
C ALA A 19 -36.30 0.63 1.75
N ALA A 20 -36.23 1.77 1.11
CA ALA A 20 -35.29 2.86 1.37
C ALA A 20 -35.30 3.27 2.85
N SER A 21 -34.14 3.53 3.39
CA SER A 21 -34.00 4.34 4.59
C SER A 21 -33.01 5.45 4.30
N GLU A 22 -33.58 6.63 4.09
CA GLU A 22 -32.88 7.90 4.18
C GLU A 22 -32.48 8.14 5.62
N SER A 23 -31.28 8.60 5.84
CA SER A 23 -30.94 9.44 7.00
C SER A 23 -29.60 10.12 6.76
N ARG A 24 -29.69 11.34 6.40
CA ARG A 24 -29.44 12.53 7.23
C ARG A 24 -27.98 12.96 7.24
N VAL A 25 -27.77 13.93 6.37
CA VAL A 25 -26.71 14.94 6.41
C VAL A 25 -26.72 15.63 7.77
N VAL A 26 -25.59 15.68 8.43
CA VAL A 26 -25.28 16.71 9.43
C VAL A 26 -23.97 17.35 9.03
N ALA A 27 -24.10 18.51 8.47
CA ALA A 27 -23.03 19.48 8.35
C ALA A 27 -22.70 20.00 9.77
N SER A 28 -21.43 20.11 10.08
CA SER A 28 -20.95 20.98 11.14
C SER A 28 -19.83 21.82 10.60
N GLU A 29 -20.19 23.07 10.44
CA GLU A 29 -19.33 24.19 10.10
C GLU A 29 -18.30 24.49 11.19
N SER A 30 -17.16 24.96 10.71
CA SER A 30 -16.38 26.09 11.19
C SER A 30 -16.00 26.21 12.66
N VAL A 31 -14.72 26.39 12.91
CA VAL A 31 -14.23 27.67 13.45
C VAL A 31 -12.76 27.86 13.05
N VAL A 32 -12.55 28.87 12.23
CA VAL A 32 -11.29 29.58 12.02
C VAL A 32 -11.01 30.41 13.27
N GLN A 33 -9.83 30.28 13.86
CA GLN A 33 -9.25 31.36 14.64
C GLN A 33 -7.77 31.53 14.30
N ALA A 34 -7.55 32.56 13.55
CA ALA A 34 -6.28 33.25 13.43
C ALA A 34 -5.92 33.91 14.77
N ASN A 35 -4.70 33.82 15.17
CA ASN A 35 -4.11 34.78 16.07
C ASN A 35 -2.72 35.18 15.58
N THR A 36 -2.68 36.40 15.13
CA THR A 36 -1.54 37.20 14.75
C THR A 36 -0.97 37.93 15.98
N VAL A 37 0.33 38.32 15.83
CA VAL A 37 1.07 39.44 16.46
C VAL A 37 1.70 39.12 17.83
N ALA A 38 2.94 39.47 18.16
CA ALA A 38 3.79 40.58 17.74
C ALA A 38 5.26 40.34 18.08
N SER A 39 6.09 40.93 17.26
CA SER A 39 7.43 41.49 17.51
C SER A 39 7.77 41.89 18.96
N SER A 40 9.00 41.64 19.33
CA SER A 40 9.83 42.72 19.90
C SER A 40 11.33 42.35 19.88
N GLU A 41 12.08 43.23 19.27
CA GLU A 41 13.53 43.37 19.29
C GLU A 41 14.02 43.65 20.72
N ASN A 42 15.21 43.17 21.06
CA ASN A 42 16.25 44.10 21.51
C ASN A 42 17.64 43.47 21.52
N ALA A 43 18.55 44.18 20.90
CA ALA A 43 19.97 43.95 20.84
C ALA A 43 20.62 44.25 22.19
N THR A 44 21.73 43.58 22.50
CA THR A 44 22.93 44.21 23.05
C THR A 44 24.13 43.23 23.00
N VAL A 45 25.17 43.65 22.30
CA VAL A 45 26.56 43.15 22.37
C VAL A 45 27.26 43.94 23.44
N PRO A 46 28.21 43.37 24.21
CA PRO A 46 29.58 43.83 24.11
C PRO A 46 30.65 42.70 24.12
N THR A 47 31.49 42.76 23.17
CA THR A 47 32.96 42.90 23.05
C THR A 47 33.87 42.37 24.16
N ALA A 48 34.78 41.48 23.68
CA ALA A 48 36.23 41.31 23.89
C ALA A 48 36.74 40.81 25.26
N SER A 49 37.50 39.76 25.25
CA SER A 49 38.96 39.70 25.24
C SER A 49 39.50 38.34 25.65
N GLU A 50 40.34 37.82 24.80
CA GLU A 50 41.67 37.20 24.94
C GLU A 50 41.89 35.88 25.69
N VAL A 51 42.39 34.95 24.86
CA VAL A 51 43.58 34.06 24.98
C VAL A 51 43.60 33.05 26.14
N SER A 52 43.51 31.78 25.79
CA SER A 52 44.56 30.82 26.11
C SER A 52 44.40 29.52 25.28
N SER A 53 45.48 29.18 24.64
CA SER A 53 45.73 27.94 23.95
C SER A 53 45.47 26.72 24.84
N ASN A 54 44.60 25.81 24.39
CA ASN A 54 44.75 24.41 24.75
C ASN A 54 44.26 23.56 23.57
N THR A 55 45.21 22.90 22.95
CA THR A 55 45.05 21.88 21.96
C THR A 55 44.26 20.70 22.59
N VAL A 56 42.95 20.65 22.38
CA VAL A 56 42.15 19.48 22.61
C VAL A 56 41.70 18.99 21.26
N ALA A 57 42.03 17.74 20.98
CA ALA A 57 41.70 17.01 19.78
C ALA A 57 40.23 17.22 19.44
N GLU A 58 40.00 17.67 18.21
CA GLU A 58 38.70 17.76 17.56
C GLU A 58 38.01 16.38 17.62
N PRO A 59 36.83 16.25 18.26
CA PRO A 59 36.08 15.01 18.11
C PRO A 59 35.66 14.93 16.66
N ALA A 60 36.09 13.86 16.00
CA ALA A 60 35.73 13.50 14.65
C ALA A 60 34.24 13.77 14.44
N LYS A 61 33.95 14.67 13.51
CA LYS A 61 32.61 14.95 13.01
C LYS A 61 32.04 13.64 12.50
N LEU A 62 31.26 12.96 13.33
CA LEU A 62 30.43 11.85 12.92
C LEU A 62 29.47 12.35 11.85
N THR A 63 29.86 12.14 10.62
CA THR A 63 28.97 12.35 9.47
C THR A 63 27.83 11.35 9.57
N HIS A 64 26.70 11.79 10.09
CA HIS A 64 25.46 11.05 10.20
C HIS A 64 24.80 10.81 8.85
N SER A 65 25.56 10.43 7.84
CA SER A 65 25.05 10.25 6.48
C SER A 65 24.73 8.79 6.13
N HIS A 66 24.96 7.83 7.06
CA HIS A 66 24.82 6.40 6.76
C HIS A 66 23.68 5.69 7.48
N ASP A 67 22.98 6.37 8.41
CA ASP A 67 22.08 5.68 9.34
C ASP A 67 20.64 5.47 8.82
N THR A 68 20.22 6.21 7.79
CA THR A 68 18.87 6.08 7.26
C THR A 68 18.68 4.89 6.31
N ASP A 69 19.75 4.39 5.73
CA ASP A 69 19.68 3.24 4.79
C ASP A 69 19.65 1.90 5.53
N VAL A 70 20.25 1.83 6.71
CA VAL A 70 20.25 0.64 7.58
C VAL A 70 18.84 0.31 8.09
N LEU A 71 17.98 1.31 8.22
CA LEU A 71 16.60 1.14 8.70
C LEU A 71 15.59 0.81 7.60
N LYS A 72 16.00 0.83 6.33
CA LYS A 72 15.12 0.47 5.22
C LYS A 72 14.86 -1.04 5.17
N PRO A 73 13.60 -1.47 5.03
CA PRO A 73 13.28 -2.85 4.79
C PRO A 73 13.88 -3.36 3.48
N ARG A 74 14.27 -4.63 3.49
CA ARG A 74 14.66 -5.40 2.31
C ARG A 74 13.80 -6.63 2.22
N ALA A 75 13.47 -7.07 1.02
CA ALA A 75 12.69 -8.28 0.78
C ALA A 75 12.89 -8.77 -0.64
N SER A 76 12.54 -10.03 -0.87
CA SER A 76 12.43 -10.63 -2.20
C SER A 76 10.99 -10.53 -2.68
N PHE A 77 10.76 -10.13 -3.92
CA PHE A 77 9.45 -10.06 -4.55
C PHE A 77 9.38 -10.94 -5.78
N SER A 78 8.37 -11.81 -5.85
CA SER A 78 8.15 -12.75 -6.96
C SER A 78 6.69 -12.80 -7.37
N ILE A 79 6.46 -13.17 -8.64
CA ILE A 79 5.15 -13.56 -9.15
C ILE A 79 5.15 -15.09 -9.29
N GLU A 80 4.10 -15.71 -8.78
CA GLU A 80 3.91 -17.15 -8.77
C GLU A 80 2.51 -17.51 -9.28
N ASN A 81 2.28 -18.80 -9.55
CA ASN A 81 0.98 -19.36 -9.89
C ASN A 81 0.22 -18.56 -10.98
N ASN A 82 0.95 -18.09 -12.01
CA ASN A 82 0.31 -17.42 -13.14
C ASN A 82 -0.60 -18.39 -13.90
N ASN A 83 -1.90 -18.27 -13.65
CA ASN A 83 -2.91 -19.14 -14.23
C ASN A 83 -3.58 -18.43 -15.42
N LYS A 84 -3.23 -18.89 -16.62
CA LYS A 84 -3.75 -18.34 -17.87
C LYS A 84 -5.21 -18.70 -18.16
N VAL A 85 -5.79 -19.66 -17.46
CA VAL A 85 -7.21 -20.03 -17.63
C VAL A 85 -8.11 -19.10 -16.82
N THR A 86 -7.70 -18.77 -15.60
CA THR A 86 -8.49 -17.93 -14.70
C THR A 86 -8.08 -16.47 -14.69
N GLY A 87 -6.99 -16.12 -15.37
CA GLY A 87 -6.48 -14.75 -15.37
C GLY A 87 -6.00 -14.30 -14.00
N THR A 88 -5.35 -15.22 -13.24
CA THR A 88 -4.90 -14.93 -11.87
C THR A 88 -3.40 -15.16 -11.71
N PHE A 89 -2.78 -14.43 -10.80
CA PHE A 89 -1.40 -14.66 -10.38
C PHE A 89 -1.22 -14.28 -8.90
N ASP A 90 -0.23 -14.88 -8.27
CA ASP A 90 0.12 -14.58 -6.90
C ASP A 90 1.32 -13.63 -6.85
N ALA A 91 1.16 -12.55 -6.14
CA ALA A 91 2.26 -11.67 -5.75
C ALA A 91 2.77 -12.09 -4.36
N VAL A 92 4.05 -12.41 -4.26
CA VAL A 92 4.65 -12.98 -3.05
C VAL A 92 5.88 -12.20 -2.62
N VAL A 93 5.89 -11.75 -1.37
CA VAL A 93 7.02 -11.06 -0.75
C VAL A 93 7.60 -11.95 0.34
N ARG A 94 8.90 -12.28 0.23
CA ARG A 94 9.64 -13.17 1.13
C ARG A 94 10.90 -12.51 1.68
N ASP A 95 11.54 -13.21 2.62
CA ASP A 95 12.86 -12.82 3.15
C ASP A 95 12.88 -11.39 3.67
N ILE A 96 11.82 -10.99 4.34
CA ILE A 96 11.66 -9.61 4.78
C ILE A 96 12.58 -9.35 5.98
N VAL A 97 13.56 -8.49 5.77
CA VAL A 97 14.38 -7.90 6.84
C VAL A 97 13.89 -6.47 7.04
N ALA A 98 13.21 -6.23 8.15
CA ALA A 98 12.64 -4.93 8.46
C ALA A 98 13.03 -4.53 9.91
N PRO A 99 14.08 -3.72 10.10
CA PRO A 99 14.60 -3.34 11.43
C PRO A 99 13.56 -2.68 12.32
N LEU A 100 12.64 -1.90 11.72
CA LEU A 100 11.52 -1.26 12.43
C LEU A 100 10.25 -2.12 12.49
N GLY A 101 10.38 -3.42 12.12
CA GLY A 101 9.28 -4.37 12.05
C GLY A 101 8.37 -4.14 10.85
N VAL A 102 7.49 -5.12 10.58
CA VAL A 102 6.49 -5.07 9.52
C VAL A 102 5.13 -4.81 10.14
N LYS A 103 4.44 -3.78 9.67
CA LYS A 103 3.04 -3.52 9.96
C LYS A 103 2.14 -4.22 8.95
N GLU A 104 2.42 -4.03 7.68
CA GLU A 104 1.71 -4.66 6.57
C GLU A 104 2.55 -4.68 5.30
N VAL A 105 2.16 -5.51 4.35
CA VAL A 105 2.74 -5.55 3.00
C VAL A 105 1.65 -5.20 2.02
N LEU A 106 1.91 -4.25 1.13
CA LEU A 106 0.99 -3.75 0.13
C LEU A 106 1.52 -4.04 -1.26
N VAL A 107 0.62 -4.45 -2.14
CA VAL A 107 0.94 -4.74 -3.54
C VAL A 107 -0.06 -3.98 -4.43
N PRO A 108 0.22 -2.73 -4.81
CA PRO A 108 -0.53 -2.08 -5.87
C PRO A 108 -0.26 -2.80 -7.19
N SER A 109 -1.33 -3.04 -7.93
CA SER A 109 -1.26 -3.64 -9.26
C SER A 109 -2.24 -3.00 -10.24
N TRP A 110 -1.92 -3.07 -11.52
CA TRP A 110 -2.74 -2.52 -12.59
C TRP A 110 -2.40 -3.17 -13.93
N SER A 111 -3.34 -3.11 -14.88
CA SER A 111 -3.10 -3.44 -16.29
C SER A 111 -2.24 -2.36 -16.93
N LEU A 112 -1.32 -2.75 -17.80
CA LEU A 112 -0.52 -1.80 -18.58
C LEU A 112 -1.23 -1.30 -19.85
N ALA A 113 -2.47 -1.76 -20.13
CA ALA A 113 -3.18 -1.41 -21.34
C ALA A 113 -3.53 0.08 -21.41
N ASN A 114 -4.00 0.67 -20.30
CA ASN A 114 -4.47 2.04 -20.23
C ASN A 114 -3.83 2.85 -19.08
N GLY A 115 -2.58 2.55 -18.75
CA GLY A 115 -1.88 3.19 -17.65
C GLY A 115 -2.33 2.66 -16.28
N GLN A 116 -2.61 3.55 -15.33
CA GLN A 116 -3.02 3.18 -13.96
C GLN A 116 -4.53 3.42 -13.70
N ASP A 117 -5.35 3.34 -14.73
CA ASP A 117 -6.78 3.64 -14.64
C ASP A 117 -7.60 2.58 -13.88
N ASP A 118 -6.99 1.42 -13.62
CA ASP A 118 -7.51 0.29 -12.86
C ASP A 118 -6.65 -0.08 -11.64
N LEU A 119 -5.83 0.85 -11.15
CA LEU A 119 -4.92 0.63 -10.01
C LEU A 119 -5.68 0.21 -8.75
N ILE A 120 -5.31 -0.96 -8.21
CA ILE A 120 -5.82 -1.48 -6.94
C ILE A 120 -4.66 -1.72 -5.96
N TRP A 121 -4.81 -1.23 -4.74
CA TRP A 121 -3.90 -1.49 -3.64
C TRP A 121 -4.30 -2.73 -2.86
N HIS A 122 -3.62 -3.84 -3.11
CA HIS A 122 -3.89 -5.10 -2.41
C HIS A 122 -3.08 -5.17 -1.12
N LYS A 123 -3.70 -5.67 -0.05
CA LYS A 123 -3.02 -6.04 1.18
C LYS A 123 -2.67 -7.52 1.14
N ALA A 124 -1.38 -7.84 1.21
CA ALA A 124 -0.92 -9.22 1.22
C ALA A 124 -1.10 -9.85 2.61
N ALA A 125 -1.59 -11.08 2.64
CA ALA A 125 -1.77 -11.85 3.86
C ALA A 125 -0.47 -12.56 4.26
N LYS A 126 -0.12 -12.50 5.54
CA LYS A 126 1.02 -13.23 6.09
C LYS A 126 0.75 -14.72 6.08
N GLN A 127 1.70 -15.51 5.60
CA GLN A 127 1.66 -16.95 5.54
C GLN A 127 2.40 -17.58 6.74
N MET A 128 2.23 -18.89 6.95
CA MET A 128 2.90 -19.64 8.02
C MET A 128 4.43 -19.67 7.86
N ASP A 129 4.92 -19.62 6.62
CA ASP A 129 6.35 -19.57 6.30
C ASP A 129 6.96 -18.19 6.47
N GLY A 130 6.18 -17.21 6.96
CA GLY A 130 6.60 -15.83 7.16
C GLY A 130 6.54 -14.97 5.91
N SER A 131 6.25 -15.52 4.74
CA SER A 131 6.00 -14.74 3.51
C SER A 131 4.69 -13.98 3.57
N TYR A 132 4.50 -13.05 2.64
CA TYR A 132 3.24 -12.35 2.43
C TYR A 132 2.77 -12.60 1.00
N ARG A 133 1.51 -13.00 0.86
CA ARG A 133 0.92 -13.38 -0.42
C ARG A 133 -0.42 -12.69 -0.65
N VAL A 134 -0.65 -12.31 -1.90
CA VAL A 134 -1.97 -11.89 -2.39
C VAL A 134 -2.18 -12.42 -3.80
N THR A 135 -3.38 -12.97 -4.07
CA THR A 135 -3.80 -13.37 -5.41
C THR A 135 -4.44 -12.17 -6.09
N ILE A 136 -3.91 -11.81 -7.24
CA ILE A 136 -4.42 -10.74 -8.10
C ILE A 136 -5.20 -11.38 -9.23
N LYS A 137 -6.37 -10.82 -9.55
CA LYS A 137 -7.28 -11.35 -10.57
C LYS A 137 -7.53 -10.30 -11.62
N ALA A 138 -7.33 -10.64 -12.89
CA ALA A 138 -7.56 -9.72 -14.01
C ALA A 138 -9.01 -9.20 -14.05
N VAL A 139 -9.98 -10.00 -13.60
CA VAL A 139 -11.40 -9.58 -13.56
C VAL A 139 -11.62 -8.37 -12.65
N ASP A 140 -10.80 -8.20 -11.61
CA ASP A 140 -10.88 -7.05 -10.70
C ASP A 140 -10.29 -5.79 -11.36
N HIS A 141 -9.50 -5.96 -12.43
CA HIS A 141 -8.85 -4.94 -13.23
C HIS A 141 -9.52 -4.85 -14.62
N LYS A 142 -10.83 -4.62 -14.65
CA LYS A 142 -11.65 -4.52 -15.87
C LYS A 142 -11.61 -5.76 -16.79
N GLY A 143 -11.02 -6.87 -16.34
CA GLY A 143 -10.91 -8.09 -17.12
C GLY A 143 -10.01 -7.98 -18.36
N GLU A 144 -9.06 -7.06 -18.37
CA GLU A 144 -8.14 -6.88 -19.48
C GLU A 144 -7.11 -8.00 -19.54
N ALA A 145 -6.94 -8.61 -20.72
CA ALA A 145 -5.81 -9.48 -20.98
C ALA A 145 -4.57 -8.64 -21.31
N GLY A 146 -3.38 -9.13 -21.00
CA GLY A 146 -2.14 -8.44 -21.34
C GLY A 146 -1.13 -8.40 -20.20
N ASN A 147 -0.31 -7.37 -20.19
CA ASN A 147 0.72 -7.20 -19.18
C ASN A 147 0.16 -6.44 -17.97
N TYR A 148 0.42 -7.00 -16.80
CA TYR A 148 0.13 -6.39 -15.50
C TYR A 148 1.43 -6.01 -14.82
N ARG A 149 1.44 -4.86 -14.16
CA ARG A 149 2.49 -4.48 -13.23
C ARG A 149 2.00 -4.65 -11.81
N ALA A 150 2.87 -5.17 -10.98
CA ALA A 150 2.69 -5.24 -9.54
C ALA A 150 3.95 -4.69 -8.86
N ASP A 151 3.77 -3.77 -7.94
CA ASP A 151 4.83 -3.22 -7.11
C ASP A 151 4.69 -3.78 -5.68
N ALA A 152 5.81 -4.02 -5.00
CA ALA A 152 5.79 -4.44 -3.61
C ALA A 152 6.23 -3.32 -2.67
N TYR A 153 5.48 -3.13 -1.59
CA TYR A 153 5.79 -2.19 -0.52
C TYR A 153 5.73 -2.87 0.84
N VAL A 154 6.68 -2.57 1.69
CA VAL A 154 6.63 -2.89 3.12
C VAL A 154 6.29 -1.62 3.89
N VAL A 155 5.26 -1.67 4.72
CA VAL A 155 4.93 -0.61 5.67
C VAL A 155 5.49 -1.01 7.03
N ASP A 156 6.35 -0.20 7.59
CA ASP A 156 6.94 -0.43 8.90
C ASP A 156 5.99 -0.03 10.05
N ARG A 157 6.37 -0.31 11.28
CA ARG A 157 5.55 0.01 12.46
C ARG A 157 5.47 1.51 12.75
N THR A 158 6.27 2.33 12.08
CA THR A 158 6.17 3.80 12.14
C THR A 158 5.20 4.37 11.11
N ASN A 159 4.52 3.50 10.32
CA ASN A 159 3.64 3.82 9.20
C ASN A 159 4.35 4.35 7.96
N LYS A 160 5.66 4.24 7.89
CA LYS A 160 6.41 4.61 6.70
C LYS A 160 6.33 3.49 5.67
N ARG A 161 5.99 3.87 4.42
CA ARG A 161 5.92 2.95 3.29
C ARG A 161 7.26 2.94 2.56
N HIS A 162 7.78 1.75 2.32
CA HIS A 162 9.05 1.52 1.64
C HIS A 162 8.81 0.70 0.38
N TYR A 163 9.19 1.24 -0.76
CA TYR A 163 9.20 0.51 -2.02
C TYR A 163 10.28 -0.57 -1.99
N ILE A 164 9.95 -1.77 -2.44
CA ILE A 164 10.86 -2.92 -2.49
C ILE A 164 11.29 -3.18 -3.93
N SER A 165 10.33 -3.49 -4.80
CA SER A 165 10.60 -3.92 -6.16
C SER A 165 9.31 -3.95 -6.98
N GLU A 166 9.45 -4.08 -8.30
CA GLU A 166 8.34 -4.25 -9.24
C GLU A 166 8.48 -5.55 -10.02
N LYS A 167 7.37 -6.05 -10.53
CA LYS A 167 7.32 -7.16 -11.49
C LYS A 167 6.27 -6.88 -12.54
N VAL A 168 6.56 -7.34 -13.75
CA VAL A 168 5.59 -7.37 -14.85
C VAL A 168 5.28 -8.82 -15.16
N VAL A 169 4.00 -9.14 -15.28
CA VAL A 169 3.50 -10.47 -15.61
C VAL A 169 2.51 -10.39 -16.77
N SER A 170 2.63 -11.31 -17.72
CA SER A 170 1.67 -11.43 -18.81
C SER A 170 0.51 -12.32 -18.39
N VAL A 171 -0.69 -11.76 -18.40
CA VAL A 171 -1.95 -12.45 -18.08
C VAL A 171 -2.74 -12.56 -19.36
N ASN A 172 -2.58 -13.69 -20.06
CA ASN A 172 -3.31 -14.01 -21.27
C ASN A 172 -4.28 -15.14 -20.93
N TYR A 173 -5.53 -14.83 -20.78
CA TYR A 173 -6.58 -15.82 -20.60
C TYR A 173 -7.61 -15.70 -21.71
N ALA A 174 -8.21 -16.82 -22.06
CA ALA A 174 -9.22 -16.91 -23.12
C ALA A 174 -10.63 -16.84 -22.52
#